data_21276d2e15a8d17a576781356d6965f2
#
_entry.id   21276d2e15a8d17a576781356d6965f2
#
_cell.length_a   1.000
_cell.length_b   1.000
_cell.length_c   1.000
_cell.angle_alpha   90.00
_cell.angle_beta   90.00
_cell.angle_gamma   90.00
#
_symmetry.space_group_name_H-M   'P 1'
#
loop_
_entity.id
_entity.type
_entity.pdbx_description
1 polymer ?
#
loop_
_entity_poly.entity_id
_entity_poly.type
_entity_poly.pdbx_seq_one_letter_code
_entity_poly.pdbx_strand_id
1 'polypeptide(L)'
;MDSEEESKINTLITCFPHDPSLKTLVQIPRFRQRLSILSEWSIPPGSRVLDIGCGQGDSSLVLALELGPACHVTGIDTAPPDYGTPLNISESQEKILQSALGDRLSFHNQVDAATFLNSTSTSSTGGDKKFDAATACHSLFYFPSSDSVVSLFEELAAANIRKVYVAEYDSRQTTFPATQTPHILAAKAQALYFAYKSEADSRKQQQQQQASSFSSKKEEMPMNVRAAPDVAAITKAAQAAGFRVAREGKFTPKEEYLEGHFETRCVRVVKFEERVKKEKFAKEKEEEILRVVEDVKRAYEEMERGGVDKVRCMDVWWAVFELE
;
A
#
# COMPACT_ATOMS: atom_id res chain seq x y z
N MET A 1 0.23 -26.27 10.75
CA MET A 1 0.67 -24.88 10.96
C MET A 1 1.83 -24.94 11.92
N ASP A 2 2.86 -24.16 11.68
CA ASP A 2 4.01 -24.08 12.58
C ASP A 2 3.56 -23.37 13.86
N SER A 3 3.88 -23.93 15.03
CA SER A 3 3.51 -23.37 16.34
C SER A 3 4.09 -21.96 16.54
N GLU A 4 5.19 -21.64 15.86
CA GLU A 4 5.81 -20.33 15.90
C GLU A 4 4.99 -19.28 15.14
N GLU A 5 4.54 -19.58 13.91
CA GLU A 5 3.66 -18.67 13.14
C GLU A 5 2.38 -18.35 13.90
N GLU A 6 1.77 -19.36 14.53
CA GLU A 6 0.54 -19.17 15.30
C GLU A 6 0.77 -18.27 16.52
N SER A 7 1.91 -18.42 17.21
CA SER A 7 2.29 -17.54 18.32
C SER A 7 2.47 -16.09 17.87
N LYS A 8 3.15 -15.88 16.72
CA LYS A 8 3.31 -14.54 16.12
C LYS A 8 1.97 -13.92 15.76
N ILE A 9 1.10 -14.66 15.10
CA ILE A 9 -0.25 -14.19 14.74
C ILE A 9 -1.06 -13.81 15.97
N ASN A 10 -1.04 -14.61 17.04
CA ASN A 10 -1.75 -14.29 18.27
C ASN A 10 -1.22 -13.00 18.93
N THR A 11 0.08 -12.78 18.92
CA THR A 11 0.69 -11.53 19.39
C THR A 11 0.21 -10.34 18.57
N LEU A 12 0.28 -10.42 17.23
CA LEU A 12 -0.16 -9.35 16.33
C LEU A 12 -1.64 -9.02 16.49
N ILE A 13 -2.50 -10.04 16.60
CA ILE A 13 -3.93 -9.85 16.83
C ILE A 13 -4.22 -9.16 18.17
N THR A 14 -3.44 -9.45 19.20
CA THR A 14 -3.59 -8.80 20.50
C THR A 14 -3.18 -7.34 20.46
N CYS A 15 -2.17 -6.99 19.65
CA CYS A 15 -1.63 -5.63 19.53
C CYS A 15 -2.38 -4.76 18.50
N PHE A 16 -3.18 -5.34 17.61
CA PHE A 16 -3.87 -4.61 16.53
C PHE A 16 -5.37 -4.52 16.77
N PRO A 17 -5.98 -3.33 16.60
CA PRO A 17 -7.43 -3.20 16.73
C PRO A 17 -8.14 -3.90 15.57
N HIS A 18 -9.17 -4.64 15.86
CA HIS A 18 -9.97 -5.33 14.85
C HIS A 18 -11.41 -5.57 15.33
N ASP A 19 -12.33 -5.68 14.37
CA ASP A 19 -13.65 -6.22 14.63
C ASP A 19 -13.51 -7.74 14.85
N PRO A 20 -13.96 -8.28 16.00
CA PRO A 20 -13.88 -9.71 16.28
C PRO A 20 -14.49 -10.59 15.18
N SER A 21 -15.55 -10.12 14.49
CA SER A 21 -16.20 -10.83 13.38
C SER A 21 -15.32 -10.95 12.14
N LEU A 22 -14.36 -10.02 11.95
CA LEU A 22 -13.44 -9.98 10.83
C LEU A 22 -12.05 -10.57 11.14
N LYS A 23 -11.82 -10.98 12.39
CA LYS A 23 -10.52 -11.52 12.84
C LYS A 23 -10.02 -12.62 11.92
N THR A 24 -10.79 -13.67 11.74
CA THR A 24 -10.39 -14.84 10.95
C THR A 24 -10.41 -14.58 9.45
N LEU A 25 -11.38 -13.78 8.98
CA LEU A 25 -11.59 -13.53 7.56
C LEU A 25 -10.60 -12.50 6.98
N VAL A 26 -10.18 -11.53 7.78
CA VAL A 26 -9.39 -10.37 7.29
C VAL A 26 -8.05 -10.25 7.99
N GLN A 27 -8.04 -10.17 9.34
CA GLN A 27 -6.82 -9.78 10.05
C GLN A 27 -5.76 -10.88 10.06
N ILE A 28 -6.14 -12.12 10.33
CA ILE A 28 -5.19 -13.25 10.33
C ILE A 28 -4.57 -13.43 8.95
N PRO A 29 -5.32 -13.51 7.83
CA PRO A 29 -4.74 -13.60 6.50
C PRO A 29 -3.82 -12.41 6.16
N ARG A 30 -4.17 -11.19 6.58
CA ARG A 30 -3.35 -10.01 6.37
C ARG A 30 -2.01 -10.12 7.08
N PHE A 31 -1.99 -10.50 8.35
CA PHE A 31 -0.73 -10.68 9.07
C PHE A 31 0.11 -11.82 8.52
N ARG A 32 -0.47 -12.94 8.11
CA ARG A 32 0.25 -14.01 7.42
C ARG A 32 0.92 -13.52 6.14
N GLN A 33 0.20 -12.71 5.37
CA GLN A 33 0.74 -12.09 4.16
C GLN A 33 1.95 -11.18 4.48
N ARG A 34 1.86 -10.33 5.51
CA ARG A 34 2.97 -9.46 5.94
C ARG A 34 4.16 -10.27 6.45
N LEU A 35 3.92 -11.30 7.26
CA LEU A 35 4.99 -12.19 7.73
C LEU A 35 5.70 -12.89 6.56
N SER A 36 4.95 -13.34 5.55
CA SER A 36 5.54 -13.94 4.33
C SER A 36 6.43 -12.94 3.58
N ILE A 37 6.02 -11.68 3.46
CA ILE A 37 6.83 -10.63 2.83
C ILE A 37 8.13 -10.39 3.63
N LEU A 38 8.02 -10.25 4.94
CA LEU A 38 9.19 -9.96 5.79
C LEU A 38 10.19 -11.10 5.80
N SER A 39 9.74 -12.35 5.73
CA SER A 39 10.64 -13.51 5.64
C SER A 39 11.51 -13.46 4.38
N GLU A 40 10.96 -12.99 3.26
CA GLU A 40 11.70 -12.80 2.01
C GLU A 40 12.69 -11.62 2.10
N TRP A 41 12.30 -10.55 2.75
CA TRP A 41 13.16 -9.36 2.87
C TRP A 41 14.41 -9.59 3.70
N SER A 42 14.32 -10.40 4.77
CA SER A 42 15.44 -10.70 5.66
C SER A 42 16.12 -9.43 6.21
N ILE A 43 15.33 -8.50 6.73
CA ILE A 43 15.82 -7.29 7.40
C ILE A 43 16.56 -7.69 8.68
N PRO A 44 17.77 -7.18 8.95
CA PRO A 44 18.52 -7.56 10.15
C PRO A 44 17.77 -7.22 11.45
N PRO A 45 17.76 -8.12 12.44
CA PRO A 45 17.19 -7.82 13.76
C PRO A 45 17.78 -6.55 14.38
N GLY A 46 16.96 -5.80 15.11
CA GLY A 46 17.37 -4.55 15.76
C GLY A 46 17.48 -3.34 14.83
N SER A 47 17.16 -3.48 13.54
CA SER A 47 17.21 -2.38 12.57
C SER A 47 16.26 -1.24 12.93
N ARG A 48 16.65 -0.03 12.58
CA ARG A 48 15.80 1.17 12.57
C ARG A 48 15.21 1.33 11.16
N VAL A 49 13.90 1.19 11.04
CA VAL A 49 13.21 1.12 9.76
C VAL A 49 12.23 2.28 9.60
N LEU A 50 12.25 2.92 8.42
CA LEU A 50 11.23 3.86 7.97
C LEU A 50 10.19 3.09 7.12
N ASP A 51 8.96 2.95 7.63
CA ASP A 51 7.86 2.28 6.94
C ASP A 51 6.98 3.31 6.22
N ILE A 52 7.03 3.30 4.89
CA ILE A 52 6.46 4.32 4.02
C ILE A 52 5.06 3.92 3.56
N GLY A 53 4.08 4.79 3.79
CA GLY A 53 2.67 4.49 3.54
C GLY A 53 2.15 3.45 4.52
N CYS A 54 2.46 3.65 5.81
CA CYS A 54 2.16 2.68 6.87
C CYS A 54 0.66 2.51 7.16
N GLY A 55 -0.19 3.45 6.74
CA GLY A 55 -1.63 3.40 6.96
C GLY A 55 -2.01 3.15 8.42
N GLN A 56 -2.82 2.13 8.66
CA GLN A 56 -3.25 1.74 10.01
C GLN A 56 -2.14 1.10 10.86
N GLY A 57 -0.95 0.84 10.28
CA GLY A 57 0.22 0.33 11.01
C GLY A 57 0.37 -1.18 11.04
N ASP A 58 -0.34 -1.93 10.19
CA ASP A 58 -0.24 -3.40 10.15
C ASP A 58 1.14 -3.90 9.74
N SER A 59 1.77 -3.29 8.71
CA SER A 59 3.15 -3.58 8.30
C SER A 59 4.17 -3.18 9.38
N SER A 60 4.02 -1.98 9.93
CA SER A 60 4.90 -1.48 11.00
C SER A 60 4.87 -2.39 12.23
N LEU A 61 3.69 -2.88 12.61
CA LEU A 61 3.54 -3.79 13.75
C LEU A 61 4.24 -5.13 13.51
N VAL A 62 4.12 -5.69 12.29
CA VAL A 62 4.81 -6.94 11.94
C VAL A 62 6.33 -6.73 11.91
N LEU A 63 6.82 -5.60 11.38
CA LEU A 63 8.23 -5.21 11.47
C LEU A 63 8.72 -5.17 12.92
N ALA A 64 7.98 -4.49 13.81
CA ALA A 64 8.36 -4.38 15.23
C ALA A 64 8.42 -5.74 15.95
N LEU A 65 7.55 -6.69 15.56
CA LEU A 65 7.59 -8.05 16.10
C LEU A 65 8.83 -8.82 15.59
N GLU A 66 9.02 -8.87 14.27
CA GLU A 66 10.06 -9.70 13.64
C GLU A 66 11.47 -9.18 13.88
N LEU A 67 11.67 -7.87 13.94
CA LEU A 67 12.98 -7.28 14.16
C LEU A 67 13.41 -7.27 15.64
N GLY A 68 12.52 -7.62 16.54
CA GLY A 68 12.83 -7.85 17.96
C GLY A 68 12.96 -6.56 18.80
N PRO A 69 13.34 -6.70 20.08
CA PRO A 69 13.21 -5.62 21.07
C PRO A 69 14.19 -4.44 20.88
N ALA A 70 15.24 -4.63 20.10
CA ALA A 70 16.23 -3.57 19.84
C ALA A 70 15.89 -2.71 18.62
N CYS A 71 14.83 -3.06 17.86
CA CYS A 71 14.42 -2.29 16.69
C CYS A 71 13.68 -1.01 17.04
N HIS A 72 13.59 -0.11 16.07
CA HIS A 72 12.59 0.96 16.06
C HIS A 72 12.02 1.15 14.67
N VAL A 73 10.71 1.12 14.55
CA VAL A 73 10.00 1.32 13.29
C VAL A 73 9.26 2.67 13.34
N THR A 74 9.57 3.53 12.40
CA THR A 74 8.87 4.80 12.22
C THR A 74 7.97 4.70 11.01
N GLY A 75 6.66 4.65 11.23
CA GLY A 75 5.67 4.68 10.16
C GLY A 75 5.34 6.12 9.75
N ILE A 76 5.34 6.38 8.44
CA ILE A 76 4.87 7.65 7.88
C ILE A 76 3.74 7.41 6.89
N ASP A 77 2.77 8.32 6.85
CA ASP A 77 1.68 8.28 5.87
C ASP A 77 1.21 9.69 5.50
N THR A 78 0.83 9.89 4.25
CA THR A 78 0.28 11.16 3.76
C THR A 78 -1.21 11.33 4.08
N ALA A 79 -1.90 10.25 4.41
CA ALA A 79 -3.32 10.28 4.72
C ALA A 79 -3.60 11.02 6.04
N PRO A 80 -4.76 11.68 6.15
CA PRO A 80 -5.16 12.31 7.38
C PRO A 80 -5.51 11.28 8.48
N PRO A 81 -5.35 11.64 9.77
CA PRO A 81 -5.56 10.71 10.89
C PRO A 81 -6.96 10.10 10.97
N ASP A 82 -7.97 10.80 10.46
CA ASP A 82 -9.38 10.38 10.43
C ASP A 82 -9.73 9.50 9.21
N TYR A 83 -8.77 9.17 8.35
CA TYR A 83 -8.94 8.31 7.20
C TYR A 83 -9.04 6.83 7.59
N GLY A 84 -9.92 6.10 6.91
CA GLY A 84 -10.08 4.64 7.06
C GLY A 84 -11.36 4.22 7.78
N THR A 85 -11.76 2.96 7.58
CA THR A 85 -12.92 2.31 8.20
C THR A 85 -12.62 0.82 8.41
N PRO A 86 -13.21 0.14 9.41
CA PRO A 86 -14.11 0.65 10.46
C PRO A 86 -13.43 1.52 11.51
N LEU A 87 -12.12 1.39 11.68
CA LEU A 87 -11.27 2.24 12.51
C LEU A 87 -10.44 3.14 11.60
N ASN A 88 -10.27 4.38 11.99
CA ASN A 88 -9.38 5.28 11.26
C ASN A 88 -7.89 5.04 11.61
N ILE A 89 -7.00 5.72 10.90
CA ILE A 89 -5.56 5.60 11.09
C ILE A 89 -5.17 5.93 12.54
N SER A 90 -5.67 7.05 13.08
CA SER A 90 -5.33 7.49 14.44
C SER A 90 -5.76 6.49 15.51
N GLU A 91 -7.02 6.01 15.44
CA GLU A 91 -7.54 5.01 16.37
C GLU A 91 -6.74 3.71 16.33
N SER A 92 -6.32 3.28 15.14
CA SER A 92 -5.53 2.07 14.96
C SER A 92 -4.12 2.21 15.51
N GLN A 93 -3.44 3.30 15.16
CA GLN A 93 -2.07 3.57 15.59
C GLN A 93 -1.98 3.81 17.10
N GLU A 94 -2.94 4.53 17.69
CA GLU A 94 -3.01 4.73 19.15
C GLU A 94 -3.11 3.38 19.89
N LYS A 95 -3.94 2.46 19.39
CA LYS A 95 -4.08 1.13 19.97
C LYS A 95 -2.78 0.32 19.86
N ILE A 96 -2.09 0.41 18.72
CA ILE A 96 -0.78 -0.22 18.54
C ILE A 96 0.25 0.34 19.53
N LEU A 97 0.32 1.65 19.67
CA LEU A 97 1.27 2.31 20.60
C LEU A 97 1.01 1.96 22.08
N GLN A 98 -0.22 1.63 22.45
CA GLN A 98 -0.60 1.16 23.79
C GLN A 98 -0.34 -0.34 23.98
N SER A 99 0.07 -1.07 22.96
CA SER A 99 0.30 -2.52 23.02
C SER A 99 1.70 -2.88 23.54
N ALA A 100 1.93 -4.17 23.73
CA ALA A 100 3.23 -4.71 24.16
C ALA A 100 4.39 -4.44 23.17
N LEU A 101 4.08 -4.04 21.93
CA LEU A 101 5.07 -3.67 20.92
C LEU A 101 5.20 -2.15 20.72
N GLY A 102 4.39 -1.36 21.41
CA GLY A 102 4.27 0.08 21.21
C GLY A 102 5.58 0.86 21.39
N ASP A 103 6.41 0.48 22.34
CA ASP A 103 7.70 1.14 22.60
C ASP A 103 8.70 1.07 21.45
N ARG A 104 8.45 0.19 20.48
CA ARG A 104 9.28 0.00 19.26
C ARG A 104 8.77 0.79 18.06
N LEU A 105 7.69 1.56 18.23
CA LEU A 105 6.95 2.19 17.14
C LEU A 105 6.77 3.68 17.35
N SER A 106 6.80 4.41 16.24
CA SER A 106 6.32 5.79 16.18
C SER A 106 5.60 6.02 14.86
N PHE A 107 4.58 6.89 14.84
CA PHE A 107 3.79 7.18 13.65
C PHE A 107 3.70 8.67 13.39
N HIS A 108 3.79 9.05 12.12
CA HIS A 108 3.65 10.43 11.66
C HIS A 108 2.71 10.45 10.46
N ASN A 109 1.58 11.11 10.62
CA ASN A 109 0.55 11.22 9.59
C ASN A 109 0.58 12.59 8.91
N GLN A 110 -0.03 12.71 7.73
CA GLN A 110 -0.05 13.94 6.92
C GLN A 110 1.37 14.41 6.53
N VAL A 111 2.30 13.48 6.37
CA VAL A 111 3.68 13.78 6.01
C VAL A 111 4.17 12.81 4.94
N ASP A 112 4.81 13.33 3.91
CA ASP A 112 5.53 12.56 2.91
C ASP A 112 7.00 12.30 3.32
N ALA A 113 7.68 11.44 2.57
CA ALA A 113 9.06 11.06 2.87
C ALA A 113 10.01 12.27 2.82
N ALA A 114 9.86 13.19 1.83
CA ALA A 114 10.66 14.38 1.71
C ALA A 114 10.56 15.27 2.93
N THR A 115 9.34 15.63 3.29
CA THR A 115 9.07 16.52 4.43
C THR A 115 9.58 15.90 5.73
N PHE A 116 9.34 14.60 5.92
CA PHE A 116 9.79 13.89 7.11
C PHE A 116 11.31 13.83 7.22
N LEU A 117 12.01 13.38 6.17
CA LEU A 117 13.46 13.24 6.17
C LEU A 117 14.18 14.58 6.29
N ASN A 118 13.66 15.63 5.66
CA ASN A 118 14.20 16.98 5.78
C ASN A 118 14.05 17.54 7.22
N SER A 119 12.91 17.29 7.87
CA SER A 119 12.67 17.75 9.24
C SER A 119 13.62 17.08 10.25
N THR A 120 13.94 15.80 10.05
CA THR A 120 14.86 15.06 10.93
C THR A 120 16.32 15.44 10.69
N SER A 121 16.69 15.89 9.50
CA SER A 121 18.06 16.33 9.16
C SER A 121 18.44 17.68 9.80
N THR A 122 17.48 18.52 10.12
CA THR A 122 17.70 19.88 10.67
C THR A 122 17.70 19.94 12.20
N SER A 123 17.35 18.85 12.89
CA SER A 123 17.37 18.80 14.36
C SER A 123 18.79 18.73 14.90
N SER A 124 19.29 19.87 15.41
CA SER A 124 20.65 20.05 15.92
C SER A 124 20.89 19.48 17.34
N THR A 125 19.94 18.79 17.92
CA THR A 125 20.06 18.14 19.23
C THR A 125 20.54 16.70 19.04
N GLY A 126 21.83 16.55 19.05
CA GLY A 126 22.68 15.37 19.05
C GLY A 126 22.04 14.00 19.05
N GLY A 127 22.15 13.29 17.93
CA GLY A 127 21.99 11.85 17.91
C GLY A 127 20.76 11.30 17.17
N ASP A 128 20.20 12.01 16.20
CA ASP A 128 19.16 11.43 15.35
C ASP A 128 19.74 10.20 14.62
N LYS A 129 19.39 9.05 15.16
CA LYS A 129 19.86 7.77 14.65
C LYS A 129 19.31 7.59 13.24
N LYS A 130 20.20 7.54 12.26
CA LYS A 130 19.87 7.28 10.86
C LYS A 130 19.03 6.00 10.74
N PHE A 131 18.16 5.94 9.75
CA PHE A 131 17.48 4.71 9.38
C PHE A 131 18.47 3.75 8.71
N ASP A 132 18.42 2.48 9.09
CA ASP A 132 19.20 1.41 8.45
C ASP A 132 18.57 1.00 7.13
N ALA A 133 17.24 1.17 7.03
CA ALA A 133 16.46 0.80 5.87
C ALA A 133 15.13 1.58 5.78
N ALA A 134 14.54 1.58 4.58
CA ALA A 134 13.14 1.92 4.37
C ALA A 134 12.35 0.73 3.84
N THR A 135 11.06 0.69 4.12
CA THR A 135 10.11 -0.31 3.59
C THR A 135 8.94 0.37 2.89
N ALA A 136 8.45 -0.23 1.82
CA ALA A 136 7.20 0.11 1.16
C ALA A 136 6.42 -1.20 0.92
N CYS A 137 5.48 -1.50 1.84
CA CYS A 137 4.74 -2.75 1.88
C CYS A 137 3.32 -2.55 1.36
N HIS A 138 3.06 -2.88 0.09
CA HIS A 138 1.78 -2.63 -0.58
C HIS A 138 1.32 -1.17 -0.45
N SER A 139 2.24 -0.22 -0.59
CA SER A 139 1.94 1.21 -0.45
C SER A 139 2.09 1.99 -1.76
N LEU A 140 2.95 1.55 -2.68
CA LEU A 140 3.23 2.28 -3.92
C LEU A 140 2.04 2.30 -4.89
N PHE A 141 1.17 1.28 -4.84
CA PHE A 141 -0.09 1.24 -5.59
C PHE A 141 -1.00 2.44 -5.30
N TYR A 142 -0.91 2.97 -4.09
CA TYR A 142 -1.76 4.05 -3.59
C TYR A 142 -1.12 5.44 -3.73
N PHE A 143 0.10 5.52 -4.23
CA PHE A 143 0.78 6.80 -4.47
C PHE A 143 0.02 7.66 -5.49
N PRO A 144 0.06 8.99 -5.37
CA PRO A 144 -0.71 9.87 -6.23
C PRO A 144 -0.41 9.71 -7.72
N SER A 145 0.85 9.46 -8.07
CA SER A 145 1.33 9.31 -9.45
C SER A 145 2.61 8.49 -9.53
N SER A 146 3.00 8.09 -10.73
CA SER A 146 4.30 7.45 -10.97
C SER A 146 5.47 8.38 -10.65
N ASP A 147 5.33 9.70 -10.83
CA ASP A 147 6.36 10.67 -10.48
C ASP A 147 6.62 10.72 -8.98
N SER A 148 5.58 10.51 -8.17
CA SER A 148 5.74 10.40 -6.71
C SER A 148 6.57 9.19 -6.29
N VAL A 149 6.55 8.11 -7.06
CA VAL A 149 7.40 6.93 -6.84
C VAL A 149 8.86 7.25 -7.19
N VAL A 150 9.10 8.00 -8.27
CA VAL A 150 10.45 8.47 -8.64
C VAL A 150 11.00 9.37 -7.54
N SER A 151 10.24 10.39 -7.13
CA SER A 151 10.65 11.32 -6.06
C SER A 151 10.97 10.59 -4.76
N LEU A 152 10.17 9.57 -4.39
CA LEU A 152 10.45 8.75 -3.19
C LEU A 152 11.87 8.18 -3.22
N PHE A 153 12.27 7.52 -4.31
CA PHE A 153 13.61 6.91 -4.39
C PHE A 153 14.72 7.97 -4.40
N GLU A 154 14.51 9.10 -5.06
CA GLU A 154 15.46 10.23 -5.04
C GLU A 154 15.66 10.76 -3.62
N GLU A 155 14.60 10.92 -2.85
CA GLU A 155 14.62 11.39 -1.47
C GLU A 155 15.29 10.39 -0.52
N LEU A 156 15.03 9.10 -0.69
CA LEU A 156 15.69 8.04 0.08
C LEU A 156 17.19 7.99 -0.21
N ALA A 157 17.60 8.18 -1.48
CA ALA A 157 18.99 8.26 -1.87
C ALA A 157 19.67 9.52 -1.27
N ALA A 158 19.01 10.67 -1.35
CA ALA A 158 19.52 11.94 -0.78
C ALA A 158 19.69 11.86 0.75
N ALA A 159 18.78 11.15 1.45
CA ALA A 159 18.88 10.87 2.88
C ALA A 159 19.90 9.77 3.23
N ASN A 160 20.60 9.21 2.23
CA ASN A 160 21.56 8.12 2.38
C ASN A 160 20.97 6.87 3.08
N ILE A 161 19.71 6.56 2.79
CA ILE A 161 19.09 5.30 3.19
C ILE A 161 19.55 4.22 2.20
N ARG A 162 20.45 3.38 2.65
CA ARG A 162 21.18 2.48 1.77
C ARG A 162 20.40 1.24 1.31
N LYS A 163 19.33 0.87 2.01
CA LYS A 163 18.50 -0.30 1.67
C LYS A 163 17.03 0.07 1.64
N VAL A 164 16.37 -0.30 0.57
CA VAL A 164 14.91 -0.13 0.42
C VAL A 164 14.29 -1.49 0.10
N TYR A 165 13.32 -1.87 0.90
CA TYR A 165 12.58 -3.12 0.76
C TYR A 165 11.19 -2.80 0.24
N VAL A 166 10.84 -3.36 -0.91
CA VAL A 166 9.55 -3.12 -1.57
C VAL A 166 8.82 -4.45 -1.73
N ALA A 167 7.53 -4.46 -1.44
CA ALA A 167 6.64 -5.53 -1.88
C ALA A 167 5.39 -4.90 -2.48
N GLU A 168 5.05 -5.30 -3.71
CA GLU A 168 3.91 -4.74 -4.43
C GLU A 168 3.25 -5.79 -5.33
N TYR A 169 2.02 -5.55 -5.73
CA TYR A 169 1.32 -6.44 -6.64
C TYR A 169 1.97 -6.44 -8.04
N ASP A 170 2.10 -7.63 -8.63
CA ASP A 170 2.60 -7.80 -10.00
C ASP A 170 1.43 -8.04 -10.97
N SER A 171 1.04 -7.01 -11.69
CA SER A 171 -0.04 -7.07 -12.68
C SER A 171 0.36 -7.68 -14.03
N ARG A 172 1.66 -7.99 -14.25
CA ARG A 172 2.19 -8.43 -15.54
C ARG A 172 1.97 -9.90 -15.82
N GLN A 173 1.96 -10.71 -14.78
CA GLN A 173 1.82 -12.17 -14.87
C GLN A 173 0.96 -12.69 -13.74
N THR A 174 0.16 -13.69 -14.02
CA THR A 174 -0.72 -14.34 -13.05
C THR A 174 -0.38 -15.82 -12.93
N THR A 175 -0.31 -16.32 -11.71
CA THR A 175 -0.21 -17.77 -11.45
C THR A 175 -1.56 -18.45 -11.63
N PHE A 176 -2.65 -17.75 -11.30
CA PHE A 176 -4.02 -18.24 -11.39
C PHE A 176 -4.91 -17.29 -12.21
N PRO A 177 -4.77 -17.25 -13.57
CA PRO A 177 -5.45 -16.27 -14.40
C PRO A 177 -6.96 -16.18 -14.16
N ALA A 178 -7.65 -17.31 -14.07
CA ALA A 178 -9.10 -17.33 -13.90
C ALA A 178 -9.59 -16.60 -12.62
N THR A 179 -8.78 -16.51 -11.57
CA THR A 179 -9.17 -15.94 -10.29
C THR A 179 -8.45 -14.64 -9.93
N GLN A 180 -7.33 -14.31 -10.60
CA GLN A 180 -6.55 -13.10 -10.37
C GLN A 180 -6.88 -11.97 -11.38
N THR A 181 -7.32 -12.31 -12.60
CA THR A 181 -7.66 -11.32 -13.63
C THR A 181 -8.67 -10.27 -13.18
N PRO A 182 -9.74 -10.60 -12.42
CA PRO A 182 -10.65 -9.57 -11.93
C PRO A 182 -9.97 -8.51 -11.05
N HIS A 183 -8.97 -8.90 -10.24
CA HIS A 183 -8.22 -7.96 -9.40
C HIS A 183 -7.32 -7.04 -10.24
N ILE A 184 -6.61 -7.59 -11.24
CA ILE A 184 -5.77 -6.80 -12.17
C ILE A 184 -6.61 -5.73 -12.89
N LEU A 185 -7.75 -6.15 -13.42
CA LEU A 185 -8.65 -5.25 -14.13
C LEU A 185 -9.25 -4.19 -13.20
N ALA A 186 -9.58 -4.55 -11.97
CA ALA A 186 -10.10 -3.61 -10.98
C ALA A 186 -9.06 -2.55 -10.58
N ALA A 187 -7.80 -2.95 -10.37
CA ALA A 187 -6.71 -2.02 -10.13
C ALA A 187 -6.51 -1.08 -11.33
N LYS A 188 -6.54 -1.61 -12.56
CA LYS A 188 -6.44 -0.81 -13.78
C LYS A 188 -7.58 0.21 -13.92
N ALA A 189 -8.83 -0.18 -13.63
CA ALA A 189 -9.97 0.74 -13.70
C ALA A 189 -9.84 1.90 -12.72
N GLN A 190 -9.40 1.63 -11.48
CA GLN A 190 -9.15 2.65 -10.47
C GLN A 190 -7.99 3.58 -10.88
N ALA A 191 -6.87 3.02 -11.33
CA ALA A 191 -5.71 3.80 -11.78
C ALA A 191 -6.07 4.75 -12.93
N LEU A 192 -6.81 4.29 -13.94
CA LEU A 192 -7.30 5.13 -15.04
C LEU A 192 -8.20 6.26 -14.51
N TYR A 193 -9.13 5.94 -13.61
CA TYR A 193 -10.02 6.94 -13.02
C TYR A 193 -9.23 8.06 -12.32
N PHE A 194 -8.26 7.72 -11.47
CA PHE A 194 -7.47 8.72 -10.75
C PHE A 194 -6.50 9.48 -11.65
N ALA A 195 -5.90 8.84 -12.66
CA ALA A 195 -5.05 9.52 -13.63
C ALA A 195 -5.83 10.59 -14.40
N TYR A 196 -7.02 10.26 -14.90
CA TYR A 196 -7.84 11.22 -15.64
C TYR A 196 -8.44 12.30 -14.75
N LYS A 197 -8.75 11.98 -13.49
CA LYS A 197 -9.20 12.97 -12.51
C LYS A 197 -8.09 13.98 -12.19
N SER A 198 -6.87 13.51 -11.95
CA SER A 198 -5.71 14.38 -11.69
C SER A 198 -5.45 15.34 -12.86
N GLU A 199 -5.51 14.85 -14.12
CA GLU A 199 -5.36 15.70 -15.29
C GLU A 199 -6.48 16.76 -15.42
N ALA A 200 -7.74 16.37 -15.11
CA ALA A 200 -8.87 17.28 -15.16
C ALA A 200 -8.76 18.37 -14.08
N ASP A 201 -8.33 18.01 -12.88
CA ASP A 201 -8.14 18.95 -11.78
C ASP A 201 -6.96 19.91 -12.04
N SER A 202 -5.86 19.43 -12.60
CA SER A 202 -4.72 20.26 -13.01
C SER A 202 -5.11 21.30 -14.07
N ARG A 203 -5.95 20.93 -15.05
CA ARG A 203 -6.48 21.87 -16.06
C ARG A 203 -7.38 22.95 -15.44
N LYS A 204 -8.22 22.57 -14.45
CA LYS A 204 -9.08 23.53 -13.74
C LYS A 204 -8.26 24.52 -12.91
N GLN A 205 -7.19 24.04 -12.22
CA GLN A 205 -6.29 24.91 -11.45
C GLN A 205 -5.52 25.91 -12.33
N GLN A 206 -5.11 25.52 -13.53
CA GLN A 206 -4.47 26.44 -14.50
C GLN A 206 -5.45 27.51 -15.00
N GLN A 207 -6.76 27.24 -15.00
CA GLN A 207 -7.80 28.18 -15.43
C GLN A 207 -8.34 29.05 -14.29
N GLN A 208 -8.16 28.64 -13.03
CA GLN A 208 -8.61 29.35 -11.84
C GLN A 208 -7.44 29.59 -10.89
N GLN A 209 -6.87 30.79 -10.94
CA GLN A 209 -5.96 31.25 -9.87
C GLN A 209 -6.76 31.52 -8.60
N GLN A 210 -7.15 30.50 -7.84
CA GLN A 210 -7.48 30.58 -6.41
C GLN A 210 -8.01 29.26 -5.84
N ALA A 211 -7.35 28.87 -4.72
CA ALA A 211 -7.85 28.04 -3.62
C ALA A 211 -8.68 26.79 -3.91
N SER A 212 -8.11 25.64 -3.69
CA SER A 212 -8.86 24.41 -3.42
C SER A 212 -8.54 23.87 -2.04
N SER A 213 -9.53 23.94 -1.15
CA SER A 213 -9.54 23.20 0.11
C SER A 213 -9.82 21.72 -0.19
N PHE A 214 -9.01 20.84 0.35
CA PHE A 214 -9.24 19.40 0.36
C PHE A 214 -10.50 19.13 1.19
N SER A 215 -11.59 18.76 0.55
CA SER A 215 -12.84 18.39 1.24
C SER A 215 -12.84 16.90 1.54
N SER A 216 -12.59 16.55 2.79
CA SER A 216 -12.76 15.19 3.34
C SER A 216 -14.24 14.85 3.52
N LYS A 217 -14.94 14.51 2.45
CA LYS A 217 -16.22 13.82 2.59
C LYS A 217 -15.95 12.33 2.80
N LYS A 218 -16.45 11.78 3.92
CA LYS A 218 -16.42 10.35 4.25
C LYS A 218 -17.02 9.57 3.08
N GLU A 219 -16.18 8.92 2.28
CA GLU A 219 -16.63 8.09 1.17
C GLU A 219 -17.01 6.70 1.69
N GLU A 220 -18.20 6.24 1.36
CA GLU A 220 -18.76 4.94 1.84
C GLU A 220 -17.99 3.70 1.36
N MET A 221 -17.13 3.83 0.34
CA MET A 221 -16.18 2.79 -0.09
C MET A 221 -14.90 3.46 -0.57
N PRO A 222 -13.78 3.27 0.14
CA PRO A 222 -12.51 3.85 -0.26
C PRO A 222 -11.98 3.16 -1.52
N MET A 223 -11.86 3.91 -2.60
CA MET A 223 -11.07 3.54 -3.77
C MET A 223 -9.69 4.14 -3.59
N ASN A 224 -8.67 3.29 -3.50
CA ASN A 224 -7.34 3.74 -3.09
C ASN A 224 -6.28 3.56 -4.17
N VAL A 225 -6.47 2.63 -5.11
CA VAL A 225 -5.48 2.32 -6.15
C VAL A 225 -5.37 3.52 -7.08
N ARG A 226 -4.18 4.15 -7.12
CA ARG A 226 -3.94 5.38 -7.89
C ARG A 226 -2.86 5.20 -8.94
N ALA A 227 -1.58 5.28 -8.57
CA ALA A 227 -0.48 5.11 -9.52
C ALA A 227 -0.41 3.68 -10.07
N ALA A 228 -0.69 2.68 -9.24
CA ALA A 228 -0.57 1.26 -9.55
C ALA A 228 0.67 0.95 -10.41
N PRO A 229 1.88 1.39 -9.99
CA PRO A 229 3.08 1.21 -10.79
C PRO A 229 3.34 -0.29 -11.00
N ASP A 230 3.71 -0.67 -12.22
CA ASP A 230 4.21 -2.03 -12.45
C ASP A 230 5.65 -2.18 -11.94
N VAL A 231 6.10 -3.41 -11.85
CA VAL A 231 7.45 -3.75 -11.38
C VAL A 231 8.54 -3.06 -12.19
N ALA A 232 8.35 -2.90 -13.51
CA ALA A 232 9.32 -2.24 -14.38
C ALA A 232 9.42 -0.74 -14.06
N ALA A 233 8.29 -0.09 -13.79
CA ALA A 233 8.25 1.32 -13.40
C ALA A 233 8.92 1.55 -12.03
N ILE A 234 8.65 0.68 -11.04
CA ILE A 234 9.29 0.76 -9.71
C ILE A 234 10.81 0.56 -9.85
N THR A 235 11.23 -0.47 -10.57
CA THR A 235 12.65 -0.78 -10.77
C THR A 235 13.37 0.37 -11.49
N LYS A 236 12.75 0.94 -12.53
CA LYS A 236 13.30 2.08 -13.26
C LYS A 236 13.44 3.32 -12.37
N ALA A 237 12.44 3.60 -11.52
CA ALA A 237 12.49 4.71 -10.57
C ALA A 237 13.64 4.55 -9.58
N ALA A 238 13.80 3.36 -9.00
CA ALA A 238 14.89 3.06 -8.09
C ALA A 238 16.27 3.20 -8.76
N GLN A 239 16.43 2.65 -9.97
CA GLN A 239 17.69 2.75 -10.73
C GLN A 239 18.05 4.19 -11.11
N ALA A 240 17.06 5.00 -11.48
CA ALA A 240 17.29 6.41 -11.78
C ALA A 240 17.82 7.20 -10.57
N ALA A 241 17.45 6.77 -9.35
CA ALA A 241 17.93 7.35 -8.09
C ALA A 241 19.25 6.73 -7.57
N GLY A 242 19.89 5.85 -8.34
CA GLY A 242 21.16 5.23 -7.96
C GLY A 242 21.05 3.94 -7.15
N PHE A 243 19.87 3.34 -7.07
CA PHE A 243 19.70 2.02 -6.45
C PHE A 243 19.85 0.90 -7.48
N ARG A 244 20.46 -0.20 -7.09
CA ARG A 244 20.44 -1.46 -7.84
C ARG A 244 19.53 -2.47 -7.18
N VAL A 245 18.97 -3.38 -7.94
CA VAL A 245 18.28 -4.56 -7.41
C VAL A 245 19.32 -5.52 -6.87
N ALA A 246 19.35 -5.73 -5.56
CA ALA A 246 20.25 -6.67 -4.92
C ALA A 246 19.63 -8.07 -4.87
N ARG A 247 18.34 -8.15 -4.59
CA ARG A 247 17.54 -9.37 -4.60
C ARG A 247 16.11 -9.05 -5.00
N GLU A 248 15.45 -9.98 -5.63
CA GLU A 248 14.03 -9.92 -5.92
C GLU A 248 13.42 -11.32 -5.97
N GLY A 249 12.12 -11.38 -5.86
CA GLY A 249 11.37 -12.61 -6.01
C GLY A 249 9.89 -12.36 -6.16
N LYS A 250 9.13 -13.44 -6.26
CA LYS A 250 7.69 -13.41 -6.42
C LYS A 250 7.04 -14.59 -5.69
N PHE A 251 5.88 -14.36 -5.12
CA PHE A 251 5.04 -15.43 -4.58
C PHE A 251 3.57 -15.09 -4.79
N THR A 252 2.73 -16.12 -4.73
CA THR A 252 1.27 -15.96 -4.80
C THR A 252 0.70 -15.93 -3.39
N PRO A 253 -0.07 -14.89 -3.02
CA PRO A 253 -0.80 -14.85 -1.76
C PRO A 253 -1.70 -16.07 -1.57
N LYS A 254 -1.83 -16.50 -0.32
CA LYS A 254 -2.76 -17.58 0.03
C LYS A 254 -4.20 -17.18 -0.32
N GLU A 255 -5.04 -18.17 -0.62
CA GLU A 255 -6.44 -17.97 -1.03
C GLU A 255 -7.29 -17.21 -0.01
N GLU A 256 -6.95 -17.36 1.26
CA GLU A 256 -7.61 -16.70 2.37
C GLU A 256 -7.33 -15.18 2.45
N TYR A 257 -6.34 -14.67 1.70
CA TYR A 257 -6.03 -13.24 1.64
C TYR A 257 -6.94 -12.54 0.62
N LEU A 258 -7.96 -11.83 1.12
CA LEU A 258 -9.09 -11.35 0.33
C LEU A 258 -9.00 -9.89 -0.14
N GLU A 259 -7.86 -9.21 -0.02
CA GLU A 259 -7.73 -7.81 -0.46
C GLU A 259 -8.15 -7.63 -1.93
N GLY A 260 -7.70 -8.52 -2.82
CA GLY A 260 -8.09 -8.49 -4.23
C GLY A 260 -9.59 -8.68 -4.46
N HIS A 261 -10.26 -9.46 -3.61
CA HIS A 261 -11.72 -9.61 -3.64
C HIS A 261 -12.41 -8.31 -3.24
N PHE A 262 -11.93 -7.62 -2.20
CA PHE A 262 -12.50 -6.35 -1.76
C PHE A 262 -12.25 -5.23 -2.79
N GLU A 263 -11.05 -5.12 -3.34
CA GLU A 263 -10.74 -4.13 -4.38
C GLU A 263 -11.57 -4.36 -5.65
N THR A 264 -11.72 -5.62 -6.07
CA THR A 264 -12.58 -5.97 -7.21
C THR A 264 -14.04 -5.59 -6.95
N ARG A 265 -14.54 -5.84 -5.73
CA ARG A 265 -15.90 -5.47 -5.35
C ARG A 265 -16.14 -3.96 -5.43
N CYS A 266 -15.16 -3.14 -5.07
CA CYS A 266 -15.28 -1.68 -5.16
C CYS A 266 -15.56 -1.19 -6.59
N VAL A 267 -15.02 -1.87 -7.60
CA VAL A 267 -15.20 -1.51 -9.02
C VAL A 267 -16.47 -2.12 -9.62
N ARG A 268 -16.85 -3.34 -9.21
CA ARG A 268 -18.05 -4.03 -9.71
C ARG A 268 -19.37 -3.39 -9.35
N VAL A 269 -19.42 -2.59 -8.30
CA VAL A 269 -20.67 -1.98 -7.85
C VAL A 269 -21.06 -0.79 -8.72
N VAL A 270 -22.36 -0.60 -8.90
CA VAL A 270 -22.95 0.48 -9.71
C VAL A 270 -22.42 1.87 -9.32
N LYS A 271 -22.13 2.09 -8.04
CA LYS A 271 -21.58 3.35 -7.51
C LYS A 271 -20.26 3.77 -8.18
N PHE A 272 -19.42 2.83 -8.65
CA PHE A 272 -18.19 3.18 -9.34
C PHE A 272 -18.48 3.79 -10.72
N GLU A 273 -19.36 3.16 -11.51
CA GLU A 273 -19.78 3.69 -12.81
C GLU A 273 -20.48 5.06 -12.69
N GLU A 274 -21.36 5.20 -11.69
CA GLU A 274 -22.01 6.50 -11.41
C GLU A 274 -20.98 7.57 -11.08
N ARG A 275 -19.92 7.21 -10.34
CA ARG A 275 -18.83 8.14 -10.02
C ARG A 275 -18.05 8.53 -11.28
N VAL A 276 -17.71 7.57 -12.15
CA VAL A 276 -17.04 7.84 -13.43
C VAL A 276 -17.85 8.83 -14.27
N LYS A 277 -19.15 8.58 -14.44
CA LYS A 277 -20.08 9.45 -15.18
C LYS A 277 -20.23 10.85 -14.57
N LYS A 278 -20.18 10.95 -13.23
CA LYS A 278 -20.31 12.22 -12.50
C LYS A 278 -19.10 13.13 -12.71
N GLU A 279 -17.91 12.60 -12.91
CA GLU A 279 -16.69 13.40 -13.12
C GLU A 279 -16.68 14.15 -14.47
N LYS A 280 -17.54 13.75 -15.44
CA LYS A 280 -17.65 14.38 -16.76
C LYS A 280 -16.30 14.42 -17.50
N PHE A 281 -15.61 13.30 -17.51
CA PHE A 281 -14.41 13.13 -18.33
C PHE A 281 -14.71 13.38 -19.82
N ALA A 282 -13.64 13.59 -20.63
CA ALA A 282 -13.78 13.50 -22.07
C ALA A 282 -14.34 12.12 -22.44
N LYS A 283 -15.21 12.10 -23.47
CA LYS A 283 -15.99 10.90 -23.84
C LYS A 283 -15.11 9.64 -24.02
N GLU A 284 -13.97 9.80 -24.68
CA GLU A 284 -13.03 8.70 -24.94
C GLU A 284 -12.46 8.12 -23.64
N LYS A 285 -12.17 8.98 -22.65
CA LYS A 285 -11.65 8.58 -21.34
C LYS A 285 -12.70 7.89 -20.48
N GLU A 286 -13.92 8.41 -20.47
CA GLU A 286 -15.05 7.78 -19.80
C GLU A 286 -15.32 6.39 -20.39
N GLU A 287 -15.39 6.28 -21.73
CA GLU A 287 -15.59 5.00 -22.42
C GLU A 287 -14.46 4.00 -22.15
N GLU A 288 -13.22 4.46 -22.02
CA GLU A 288 -12.09 3.61 -21.68
C GLU A 288 -12.23 3.02 -20.27
N ILE A 289 -12.52 3.83 -19.26
CA ILE A 289 -12.74 3.34 -17.88
C ILE A 289 -13.90 2.35 -17.86
N LEU A 290 -15.06 2.72 -18.43
CA LEU A 290 -16.24 1.88 -18.43
C LEU A 290 -16.05 0.54 -19.15
N ARG A 291 -15.24 0.52 -20.23
CA ARG A 291 -14.84 -0.74 -20.89
C ARG A 291 -14.07 -1.64 -19.95
N VAL A 292 -13.12 -1.11 -19.20
CA VAL A 292 -12.37 -1.91 -18.20
C VAL A 292 -13.29 -2.41 -17.09
N VAL A 293 -14.27 -1.61 -16.65
CA VAL A 293 -15.29 -2.05 -15.67
C VAL A 293 -16.10 -3.23 -16.22
N GLU A 294 -16.53 -3.19 -17.49
CA GLU A 294 -17.22 -4.33 -18.10
C GLU A 294 -16.32 -5.58 -18.21
N ASP A 295 -15.02 -5.38 -18.48
CA ASP A 295 -14.06 -6.48 -18.46
C ASP A 295 -13.90 -7.08 -17.04
N VAL A 296 -13.92 -6.26 -15.97
CA VAL A 296 -13.95 -6.74 -14.57
C VAL A 296 -15.18 -7.62 -14.31
N LYS A 297 -16.36 -7.15 -14.72
CA LYS A 297 -17.62 -7.88 -14.51
C LYS A 297 -17.59 -9.22 -15.25
N ARG A 298 -17.18 -9.20 -16.51
CA ARG A 298 -17.07 -10.41 -17.34
C ARG A 298 -16.09 -11.42 -16.74
N ALA A 299 -14.89 -10.99 -16.36
CA ALA A 299 -13.88 -11.87 -15.75
C ALA A 299 -14.37 -12.46 -14.42
N TYR A 300 -15.10 -11.67 -13.63
CA TYR A 300 -15.71 -12.16 -12.40
C TYR A 300 -16.81 -13.20 -12.65
N GLU A 301 -17.71 -12.96 -13.61
CA GLU A 301 -18.77 -13.90 -13.99
C GLU A 301 -18.19 -15.22 -14.57
N GLU A 302 -17.10 -15.15 -15.31
CA GLU A 302 -16.37 -16.33 -15.81
C GLU A 302 -15.80 -17.15 -14.65
N MET A 303 -15.23 -16.49 -13.66
CA MET A 303 -14.74 -17.12 -12.44
C MET A 303 -15.87 -17.80 -11.65
N GLU A 304 -17.02 -17.11 -11.45
CA GLU A 304 -18.18 -17.67 -10.76
C GLU A 304 -18.75 -18.89 -11.51
N ARG A 305 -18.84 -18.84 -12.85
CA ARG A 305 -19.23 -19.99 -13.67
C ARG A 305 -18.28 -21.18 -13.53
N GLY A 306 -17.02 -20.90 -13.23
CA GLY A 306 -16.03 -21.93 -12.89
C GLY A 306 -16.14 -22.48 -11.46
N GLY A 307 -17.14 -22.05 -10.68
CA GLY A 307 -17.39 -22.52 -9.30
C GLY A 307 -16.55 -21.83 -8.23
N VAL A 308 -15.91 -20.70 -8.54
CA VAL A 308 -15.12 -19.92 -7.57
C VAL A 308 -15.83 -18.60 -7.29
N ASP A 309 -16.05 -18.28 -6.02
CA ASP A 309 -16.78 -17.10 -5.55
C ASP A 309 -15.87 -15.97 -5.03
N LYS A 310 -14.58 -16.24 -4.85
CA LYS A 310 -13.63 -15.29 -4.30
C LYS A 310 -12.48 -15.01 -5.26
N VAL A 311 -12.27 -13.73 -5.51
CA VAL A 311 -11.14 -13.26 -6.31
C VAL A 311 -9.86 -13.41 -5.50
N ARG A 312 -8.85 -14.05 -6.08
CA ARG A 312 -7.49 -14.09 -5.52
C ARG A 312 -6.79 -12.76 -5.73
N CYS A 313 -5.94 -12.39 -4.81
CA CYS A 313 -5.00 -11.30 -5.02
C CYS A 313 -4.04 -11.59 -6.17
N MET A 314 -3.60 -10.56 -6.86
CA MET A 314 -2.46 -10.63 -7.76
C MET A 314 -1.26 -11.28 -7.07
N ASP A 315 -0.34 -11.83 -7.84
CA ASP A 315 0.96 -12.23 -7.31
C ASP A 315 1.67 -11.02 -6.70
N VAL A 316 2.49 -11.26 -5.70
CA VAL A 316 3.31 -10.24 -5.05
C VAL A 316 4.74 -10.40 -5.51
N TRP A 317 5.26 -9.34 -6.10
CA TRP A 317 6.68 -9.16 -6.31
C TRP A 317 7.28 -8.42 -5.12
N TRP A 318 8.49 -8.83 -4.73
CA TRP A 318 9.27 -8.13 -3.73
C TRP A 318 10.70 -7.91 -4.22
N ALA A 319 11.31 -6.83 -3.77
CA ALA A 319 12.70 -6.52 -4.06
C ALA A 319 13.41 -5.89 -2.86
N VAL A 320 14.70 -6.10 -2.84
CA VAL A 320 15.65 -5.39 -1.98
C VAL A 320 16.52 -4.56 -2.90
N PHE A 321 16.42 -3.26 -2.75
CA PHE A 321 17.25 -2.28 -3.44
C PHE A 321 18.41 -1.83 -2.55
N GLU A 322 19.58 -1.66 -3.13
CA GLU A 322 20.79 -1.13 -2.46
C GLU A 322 21.31 0.08 -3.20
N LEU A 323 21.57 1.17 -2.46
CA LEU A 323 22.19 2.38 -2.99
C LEU A 323 23.67 2.11 -3.31
N GLU A 324 24.08 2.43 -4.55
CA GLU A 324 25.45 2.26 -5.04
C GLU A 324 26.47 3.25 -4.42
#